data_50f759f056627d6b67190cf74beac540
#
_entry.id   50f759f056627d6b67190cf74beac540
#
_cell.length_a   1.000
_cell.length_b   1.000
_cell.length_c   1.000
_cell.angle_alpha   90.00
_cell.angle_beta   90.00
_cell.angle_gamma   90.00
#
_symmetry.space_group_name_H-M   'P 1'
#
loop_
_entity.id
_entity.type
_entity.pdbx_description
1 polymer ?
#
loop_
_entity_poly.entity_id
_entity_poly.type
_entity_poly.pdbx_seq_one_letter_code
_entity_poly.pdbx_strand_id
1 'polypeptide(L)'
;FNSNESSLDRVFMIENYHKLYSDLSVSKTDAVQMFLKKVRHALKPGGLVIVIDHDAEKGSSIATASSINRLSDEIVMSDMKNAGFEFVDNIHILKDDWEDDLTISAFDPSVIGSTSRFVHKYRSPN
;
A
#
# COMPACT_ATOMS: atom_id res chain seq x y z
N PHE A 1 -2.55 4.53 14.80
CA PHE A 1 -2.07 5.78 14.22
C PHE A 1 -2.67 6.96 14.97
N ASN A 2 -1.85 7.67 15.70
CA ASN A 2 -2.29 8.75 16.58
C ASN A 2 -1.29 9.91 16.48
N SER A 3 -1.62 10.93 15.70
CA SER A 3 -0.78 12.11 15.55
C SER A 3 -1.62 13.38 15.45
N ASN A 4 -0.99 14.50 15.74
CA ASN A 4 -1.61 15.81 15.61
C ASN A 4 -1.76 16.16 14.12
N GLU A 5 -2.78 16.97 13.84
CA GLU A 5 -3.04 17.49 12.51
C GLU A 5 -1.80 18.20 11.95
N SER A 6 -1.47 17.91 10.68
CA SER A 6 -0.42 18.59 9.92
C SER A 6 0.94 18.62 10.61
N SER A 7 1.28 17.55 11.33
CA SER A 7 2.52 17.49 12.11
C SER A 7 3.61 16.62 11.49
N LEU A 8 3.27 15.77 10.53
CA LEU A 8 4.20 14.78 9.97
C LEU A 8 4.74 15.23 8.60
N ASP A 9 6.02 15.00 8.39
CA ASP A 9 6.66 15.21 7.10
C ASP A 9 6.52 14.00 6.18
N ARG A 10 6.55 12.79 6.77
CA ARG A 10 6.51 11.54 6.02
C ARG A 10 5.74 10.47 6.78
N VAL A 11 5.09 9.60 6.02
CA VAL A 11 4.45 8.38 6.52
C VAL A 11 4.98 7.22 5.68
N PHE A 12 5.40 6.14 6.35
CA PHE A 12 5.85 4.92 5.70
C PHE A 12 4.86 3.81 5.98
N MET A 13 4.41 3.14 4.94
CA MET A 13 3.55 1.95 5.04
C MET A 13 4.32 0.78 4.41
N ILE A 14 5.00 0.01 5.24
CA ILE A 14 5.91 -1.04 4.79
C ILE A 14 5.31 -2.40 5.10
N GLU A 15 4.96 -3.15 4.04
CA GLU A 15 4.41 -4.50 4.12
C GLU A 15 3.14 -4.61 4.98
N ASN A 16 2.39 -3.52 5.09
CA ASN A 16 1.17 -3.48 5.89
C ASN A 16 -0.05 -2.89 5.19
N TYR A 17 0.11 -2.30 4.00
CA TYR A 17 -1.04 -1.74 3.27
C TYR A 17 -2.08 -2.81 2.95
N HIS A 18 -1.64 -4.00 2.53
CA HIS A 18 -2.56 -5.10 2.21
C HIS A 18 -3.42 -5.48 3.42
N LYS A 19 -2.95 -5.24 4.64
CA LYS A 19 -3.71 -5.54 5.87
C LYS A 19 -4.96 -4.68 6.00
N LEU A 20 -5.03 -3.53 5.34
CA LEU A 20 -6.24 -2.71 5.32
C LEU A 20 -7.41 -3.44 4.65
N TYR A 21 -7.10 -4.42 3.81
CA TYR A 21 -8.11 -5.24 3.11
C TYR A 21 -8.35 -6.59 3.75
N SER A 22 -7.70 -6.89 4.89
CA SER A 22 -7.81 -8.19 5.54
C SER A 22 -9.01 -8.32 6.45
N ASP A 23 -9.58 -7.20 6.92
CA ASP A 23 -10.75 -7.20 7.79
C ASP A 23 -12.02 -7.31 6.94
N LEU A 24 -12.77 -8.37 7.15
CA LEU A 24 -14.01 -8.65 6.42
C LEU A 24 -15.27 -8.10 7.10
N SER A 25 -15.14 -7.49 8.29
CA SER A 25 -16.29 -7.04 9.08
C SER A 25 -16.88 -5.70 8.63
N VAL A 26 -16.16 -4.96 7.79
CA VAL A 26 -16.59 -3.63 7.30
C VAL A 26 -16.41 -3.52 5.80
N SER A 27 -17.04 -2.50 5.20
CA SER A 27 -16.77 -2.16 3.79
C SER A 27 -15.29 -1.78 3.65
N LYS A 28 -14.56 -2.55 2.88
CA LYS A 28 -13.11 -2.37 2.74
C LYS A 28 -12.76 -1.03 2.11
N THR A 29 -13.50 -0.62 1.08
CA THR A 29 -13.26 0.66 0.40
C THR A 29 -13.43 1.82 1.35
N ASP A 30 -14.49 1.81 2.14
CA ASP A 30 -14.76 2.89 3.10
C ASP A 30 -13.70 2.92 4.21
N ALA A 31 -13.32 1.75 4.73
CA ALA A 31 -12.30 1.66 5.78
C ALA A 31 -10.95 2.19 5.29
N VAL A 32 -10.55 1.83 4.08
CA VAL A 32 -9.29 2.30 3.49
C VAL A 32 -9.34 3.80 3.29
N GLN A 33 -10.43 4.35 2.74
CA GLN A 33 -10.55 5.79 2.52
C GLN A 33 -10.56 6.56 3.83
N MET A 34 -11.20 6.06 4.88
CA MET A 34 -11.17 6.67 6.21
C MET A 34 -9.75 6.71 6.78
N PHE A 35 -9.02 5.62 6.62
CA PHE A 35 -7.63 5.55 7.06
C PHE A 35 -6.75 6.56 6.31
N LEU A 36 -6.86 6.59 4.98
CA LEU A 36 -6.06 7.50 4.16
C LEU A 36 -6.40 8.96 4.42
N LYS A 37 -7.66 9.26 4.76
CA LYS A 37 -8.05 10.61 5.18
C LYS A 37 -7.32 11.02 6.45
N LYS A 38 -7.19 10.10 7.41
CA LYS A 38 -6.43 10.38 8.65
C LYS A 38 -4.94 10.61 8.34
N VAL A 39 -4.38 9.85 7.41
CA VAL A 39 -2.99 10.03 6.98
C VAL A 39 -2.81 11.42 6.37
N ARG A 40 -3.69 11.83 5.46
CA ARG A 40 -3.64 13.18 4.87
C ARG A 40 -3.70 14.26 5.93
N HIS A 41 -4.60 14.08 6.89
CA HIS A 41 -4.82 15.06 7.95
C HIS A 41 -3.59 15.24 8.84
N ALA A 42 -2.85 14.15 9.07
CA ALA A 42 -1.64 14.15 9.88
C ALA A 42 -0.43 14.74 9.16
N LEU A 43 -0.41 14.69 7.83
CA LEU A 43 0.71 15.18 7.03
C LEU A 43 0.66 16.69 6.84
N LYS A 44 1.84 17.29 6.86
CA LYS A 44 1.99 18.68 6.40
C LYS A 44 1.67 18.77 4.92
N PRO A 45 1.24 19.95 4.42
CA PRO A 45 1.13 20.16 2.98
C PRO A 45 2.45 19.80 2.28
N GLY A 46 2.36 19.00 1.21
CA GLY A 46 3.54 18.52 0.51
C GLY A 46 4.26 17.36 1.17
N GLY A 47 3.75 16.86 2.31
CA GLY A 47 4.30 15.68 2.98
C GLY A 47 4.19 14.44 2.12
N LEU A 48 5.04 13.46 2.38
CA LEU A 48 5.18 12.27 1.53
C LEU A 48 4.66 11.01 2.21
N VAL A 49 4.04 10.13 1.41
CA VAL A 49 3.70 8.76 1.81
C VAL A 49 4.49 7.81 0.94
N ILE A 50 5.19 6.88 1.57
CA ILE A 50 5.92 5.81 0.90
C ILE A 50 5.18 4.50 1.19
N VAL A 51 4.72 3.82 0.16
CA VAL A 51 4.03 2.53 0.29
C VAL A 51 4.91 1.44 -0.31
N ILE A 52 5.25 0.46 0.49
CA ILE A 52 6.02 -0.73 0.07
C ILE A 52 5.19 -1.94 0.47
N ASP A 53 4.85 -2.80 -0.51
CA ASP A 53 4.12 -4.02 -0.20
C ASP A 53 4.44 -5.12 -1.21
N HIS A 54 4.02 -6.33 -0.87
CA HIS A 54 4.23 -7.52 -1.71
C HIS A 54 3.41 -7.43 -2.99
N ASP A 55 4.07 -7.58 -4.14
CA ASP A 55 3.40 -7.58 -5.43
C ASP A 55 2.40 -8.74 -5.55
N ALA A 56 1.30 -8.47 -6.24
CA ALA A 56 0.35 -9.47 -6.69
C ALA A 56 0.33 -9.48 -8.22
N GLU A 57 -0.27 -10.50 -8.82
CA GLU A 57 -0.47 -10.52 -10.26
C GLU A 57 -1.21 -9.28 -10.72
N LYS A 58 -0.80 -8.74 -11.85
CA LYS A 58 -1.40 -7.53 -12.41
C LYS A 58 -2.90 -7.77 -12.67
N GLY A 59 -3.72 -6.84 -12.24
CA GLY A 59 -5.16 -6.93 -12.40
C GLY A 59 -5.87 -7.81 -11.38
N SER A 60 -5.14 -8.35 -10.38
CA SER A 60 -5.76 -9.16 -9.33
C SER A 60 -6.64 -8.30 -8.42
N SER A 61 -7.66 -8.95 -7.83
CA SER A 61 -8.61 -8.27 -6.95
C SER A 61 -8.04 -8.10 -5.53
N ILE A 62 -8.79 -7.37 -4.69
CA ILE A 62 -8.43 -7.18 -3.27
C ILE A 62 -8.40 -8.49 -2.48
N ALA A 63 -8.99 -9.57 -3.00
CA ALA A 63 -9.00 -10.87 -2.32
C ALA A 63 -7.60 -11.42 -2.06
N THR A 64 -6.60 -11.07 -2.87
CA THR A 64 -5.23 -11.52 -2.67
C THR A 64 -4.63 -10.98 -1.37
N ALA A 65 -5.13 -9.87 -0.86
CA ALA A 65 -4.62 -9.29 0.39
C ALA A 65 -4.81 -10.22 1.58
N SER A 66 -5.96 -10.87 1.69
CA SER A 66 -6.23 -11.81 2.78
C SER A 66 -5.82 -13.24 2.44
N SER A 67 -5.93 -13.66 1.18
CA SER A 67 -5.64 -15.05 0.80
C SER A 67 -4.16 -15.37 0.71
N ILE A 68 -3.36 -14.44 0.18
CA ILE A 68 -1.92 -14.66 -0.04
C ILE A 68 -1.04 -13.50 0.43
N ASN A 69 -1.58 -12.53 1.14
CA ASN A 69 -0.84 -11.38 1.69
C ASN A 69 -0.12 -10.57 0.60
N ARG A 70 -0.76 -10.44 -0.55
CA ARG A 70 -0.24 -9.69 -1.70
C ARG A 70 -1.31 -8.73 -2.18
N LEU A 71 -0.89 -7.62 -2.77
CA LEU A 71 -1.80 -6.62 -3.30
C LEU A 71 -1.26 -6.06 -4.61
N SER A 72 -2.14 -5.95 -5.62
CA SER A 72 -1.78 -5.28 -6.86
C SER A 72 -1.53 -3.79 -6.59
N ASP A 73 -0.42 -3.26 -7.10
CA ASP A 73 -0.09 -1.85 -6.93
C ASP A 73 -1.10 -0.91 -7.60
N GLU A 74 -1.82 -1.40 -8.61
CA GLU A 74 -2.89 -0.64 -9.25
C GLU A 74 -4.01 -0.29 -8.27
N ILE A 75 -4.30 -1.19 -7.32
CA ILE A 75 -5.28 -0.93 -6.26
C ILE A 75 -4.82 0.22 -5.37
N VAL A 76 -3.55 0.20 -4.98
CA VAL A 76 -2.97 1.26 -4.15
C VAL A 76 -3.01 2.59 -4.90
N MET A 77 -2.64 2.60 -6.18
CA MET A 77 -2.69 3.82 -7.00
C MET A 77 -4.09 4.41 -7.05
N SER A 78 -5.10 3.56 -7.26
CA SER A 78 -6.50 3.98 -7.30
C SER A 78 -6.96 4.54 -5.95
N ASP A 79 -6.63 3.85 -4.85
CA ASP A 79 -7.00 4.28 -3.51
C ASP A 79 -6.39 5.64 -3.16
N MET A 80 -5.10 5.79 -3.44
CA MET A 80 -4.37 7.02 -3.13
C MET A 80 -4.92 8.19 -3.94
N LYS A 81 -5.20 7.97 -5.23
CA LYS A 81 -5.82 8.99 -6.08
C LYS A 81 -7.18 9.42 -5.53
N ASN A 82 -8.01 8.44 -5.16
CA ASN A 82 -9.34 8.72 -4.61
C ASN A 82 -9.27 9.47 -3.27
N ALA A 83 -8.20 9.25 -2.52
CA ALA A 83 -7.96 9.97 -1.26
C ALA A 83 -7.34 11.36 -1.47
N GLY A 84 -7.03 11.73 -2.71
CA GLY A 84 -6.50 13.05 -3.06
C GLY A 84 -4.99 13.16 -3.02
N PHE A 85 -4.26 12.06 -2.93
CA PHE A 85 -2.80 12.08 -3.01
C PHE A 85 -2.33 12.16 -4.46
N GLU A 86 -1.19 12.82 -4.67
CA GLU A 86 -0.52 12.91 -5.94
C GLU A 86 0.55 11.82 -6.05
N PHE A 87 0.49 11.02 -7.11
CA PHE A 87 1.52 10.02 -7.40
C PHE A 87 2.81 10.73 -7.84
N VAL A 88 3.93 10.37 -7.22
CA VAL A 88 5.23 10.99 -7.51
C VAL A 88 6.14 10.05 -8.26
N ASP A 89 6.31 8.82 -7.78
CA ASP A 89 7.29 7.90 -8.37
C ASP A 89 6.97 6.45 -8.03
N ASN A 90 7.41 5.56 -8.92
CA ASN A 90 7.41 4.12 -8.74
C ASN A 90 8.86 3.63 -8.81
N ILE A 91 9.40 3.21 -7.68
CA ILE A 91 10.81 2.83 -7.55
C ILE A 91 10.90 1.31 -7.66
N HIS A 92 11.72 0.81 -8.60
CA HIS A 92 11.74 -0.61 -8.96
C HIS A 92 12.84 -1.44 -8.29
N ILE A 93 13.56 -0.90 -7.30
CA ILE A 93 14.71 -1.56 -6.69
C ILE A 93 14.36 -2.85 -5.93
N LEU A 94 13.08 -3.02 -5.54
CA LEU A 94 12.61 -4.21 -4.82
C LEU A 94 11.79 -5.15 -5.71
N LYS A 95 11.73 -4.89 -7.00
CA LYS A 95 11.04 -5.76 -7.96
C LYS A 95 11.85 -7.02 -8.22
N ASP A 96 11.19 -8.17 -8.13
CA ASP A 96 11.77 -9.47 -8.44
C ASP A 96 10.70 -10.37 -9.09
N ASP A 97 10.14 -9.88 -10.19
CA ASP A 97 9.10 -10.59 -10.94
C ASP A 97 9.63 -11.91 -11.54
N TRP A 98 10.95 -12.04 -11.60
CA TRP A 98 11.61 -13.17 -12.22
C TRP A 98 11.63 -14.41 -11.32
N GLU A 99 11.88 -14.24 -10.02
CA GLU A 99 12.05 -15.36 -9.10
C GLU A 99 10.89 -15.52 -8.12
N ASP A 100 10.05 -14.51 -7.96
CA ASP A 100 8.91 -14.56 -7.05
C ASP A 100 7.71 -15.23 -7.72
N ASP A 101 7.06 -16.12 -7.01
CA ASP A 101 5.79 -16.71 -7.42
C ASP A 101 4.64 -15.89 -6.83
N LEU A 102 4.00 -15.07 -7.65
CA LEU A 102 2.94 -14.18 -7.22
C LEU A 102 1.62 -14.90 -6.91
N THR A 103 1.56 -16.23 -7.12
CA THR A 103 0.34 -17.02 -6.88
C THR A 103 0.29 -17.65 -5.50
N ILE A 104 1.39 -17.64 -4.75
CA ILE A 104 1.47 -18.22 -3.40
C ILE A 104 1.58 -17.11 -2.36
N SER A 105 1.34 -17.46 -1.09
CA SER A 105 1.45 -16.48 0.00
C SER A 105 2.83 -15.84 0.03
N ALA A 106 2.88 -14.54 0.27
CA ALA A 106 4.12 -13.81 0.49
C ALA A 106 4.89 -14.34 1.71
N PHE A 107 4.20 -15.03 2.61
CA PHE A 107 4.81 -15.64 3.80
C PHE A 107 5.12 -17.13 3.62
N ASP A 108 4.94 -17.69 2.42
CA ASP A 108 5.35 -19.07 2.15
C ASP A 108 6.86 -19.20 2.37
N PRO A 109 7.33 -20.27 3.05
CA PRO A 109 8.76 -20.44 3.33
C PRO A 109 9.67 -20.40 2.11
N SER A 110 9.16 -20.71 0.91
CA SER A 110 9.95 -20.68 -0.31
C SER A 110 10.27 -19.29 -0.81
N VAL A 111 9.51 -18.26 -0.40
CA VAL A 111 9.67 -16.89 -0.89
C VAL A 111 9.79 -15.84 0.20
N ILE A 112 9.51 -16.19 1.45
CA ILE A 112 9.53 -15.22 2.56
C ILE A 112 10.88 -14.50 2.63
N GLY A 113 10.83 -13.17 2.73
CA GLY A 113 12.02 -12.32 2.78
C GLY A 113 12.60 -11.99 1.41
N SER A 114 12.12 -12.62 0.32
CA SER A 114 12.63 -12.38 -1.04
C SER A 114 11.52 -12.10 -2.05
N THR A 115 10.33 -11.70 -1.59
CA THR A 115 9.22 -11.37 -2.47
C THR A 115 9.51 -10.13 -3.31
N SER A 116 8.97 -10.11 -4.53
CA SER A 116 8.92 -8.89 -5.33
C SER A 116 8.01 -7.88 -4.64
N ARG A 117 8.45 -6.64 -4.52
CA ARG A 117 7.70 -5.58 -3.83
C ARG A 117 7.66 -4.32 -4.68
N PHE A 118 6.49 -3.67 -4.72
CA PHE A 118 6.40 -2.34 -5.29
C PHE A 118 6.78 -1.30 -4.25
N VAL A 119 7.32 -0.18 -4.71
CA VAL A 119 7.64 0.99 -3.89
C VAL A 119 7.04 2.21 -4.57
N HIS A 120 5.98 2.75 -3.99
CA HIS A 120 5.32 3.94 -4.50
C HIS A 120 5.54 5.13 -3.59
N LYS A 121 5.72 6.28 -4.19
CA LYS A 121 5.85 7.55 -3.49
C LYS A 121 4.70 8.46 -3.88
N TYR A 122 4.02 9.00 -2.88
CA TYR A 122 2.90 9.91 -3.05
C TYR A 122 3.13 11.20 -2.26
N ARG A 123 2.51 12.28 -2.73
CA ARG A 123 2.58 13.58 -2.06
C ARG A 123 1.20 14.00 -1.60
N SER A 124 1.11 14.49 -0.36
CA SER A 124 -0.10 15.12 0.14
C SER A 124 -0.25 16.49 -0.52
N PRO A 125 -1.42 16.82 -1.09
CA PRO A 125 -1.63 18.15 -1.67
C PRO A 125 -1.67 19.23 -0.58
N ASN A 126 -1.55 20.45 -1.04
CA ASN A 126 -1.65 21.60 -0.16
C ASN A 126 -3.09 21.82 0.35
#